data_0eab793d0abd31f39196bee3aed64c07
#
_entry.id   0eab793d0abd31f39196bee3aed64c07
#
_cell.length_a   1.000
_cell.length_b   1.000
_cell.length_c   1.000
_cell.angle_alpha   90.00
_cell.angle_beta   90.00
_cell.angle_gamma   90.00
#
_symmetry.space_group_name_H-M   'P 1'
#
loop_
_entity.id
_entity.type
_entity.pdbx_description
1 polymer ?
#
loop_
_entity_poly.entity_id
_entity_poly.type
_entity_poly.pdbx_seq_one_letter_code
_entity_poly.pdbx_strand_id
1 'polypeptide(L)'
;MEGSALCVDYRSNIKILDTMLNVGKSFDLIKKTVVIEDGELTLYYIDGMIKDETMLRLIQHFYTVKKLPDADSFVARHVPYVEADKSGDAELLCRMVLSGATVMLGSSFKDSAVIVDARTYPARPTAEPETDKVLQGAHDGFVETLIFNTALVRRRIRDPSLVFSYSAVGSSSATDVCVAYMEGRADGAFVEKIKNMLRDAQCESLVMGQQSLAEVLVKRRWYNPFPKVRYTERPDTAAAQLMEGNVLIFCDTSPSAMILPTSVFDFMQETDDYALPPLTGCYLRIVRHIAFLLTVFFTPLWLLGVSNPEYLPGWLAFLVPEEEARLPLVAQLLLADFIIDALKLASLNTPSLLAGSLSAIAGLILGDFAVDVGWMIPEVILYMAFVSVVSFAQPGVELGFAFKFLRIMLVILSAVFGIWGFLSGVGLIILMLCTNKTVAGTRFYLYPLIPFDGKKLKRLFFRTAKKL
;
A
#
# COMPACT_ATOMS: atom_id res chain seq x y z
N MET A 1 -24.23 3.25 -24.28
CA MET A 1 -24.06 4.62 -24.78
C MET A 1 -23.69 4.46 -26.23
N GLU A 2 -24.47 5.03 -27.16
CA GLU A 2 -24.12 5.02 -28.60
C GLU A 2 -22.76 5.73 -28.72
N GLY A 3 -21.82 5.09 -29.43
CA GLY A 3 -20.43 5.56 -29.55
C GLY A 3 -20.42 6.99 -30.09
N SER A 4 -19.86 7.93 -29.31
CA SER A 4 -19.75 9.30 -29.75
C SER A 4 -18.62 9.40 -30.79
N ALA A 5 -19.03 9.44 -32.08
CA ALA A 5 -18.09 9.69 -33.16
C ALA A 5 -17.63 11.14 -33.14
N LEU A 6 -16.40 11.40 -33.62
CA LEU A 6 -15.92 12.75 -33.84
C LEU A 6 -16.74 13.47 -34.92
N CYS A 7 -16.82 14.77 -34.78
CA CYS A 7 -17.53 15.68 -35.71
C CYS A 7 -16.53 16.31 -36.71
N VAL A 8 -17.06 16.99 -37.72
CA VAL A 8 -16.20 17.76 -38.66
C VAL A 8 -15.57 18.99 -37.97
N ASP A 9 -16.23 19.53 -36.92
CA ASP A 9 -15.77 20.72 -36.23
C ASP A 9 -14.69 20.38 -35.17
N TYR A 10 -13.52 20.93 -35.36
CA TYR A 10 -12.35 20.76 -34.51
C TYR A 10 -12.61 21.15 -33.03
N ARG A 11 -13.27 22.29 -32.80
CA ARG A 11 -13.55 22.77 -31.45
C ARG A 11 -14.54 21.88 -30.70
N SER A 12 -15.49 21.31 -31.41
CA SER A 12 -16.44 20.34 -30.87
C SER A 12 -15.73 19.04 -30.48
N ASN A 13 -14.79 18.57 -31.30
CA ASN A 13 -13.99 17.37 -31.02
C ASN A 13 -13.11 17.56 -29.76
N ILE A 14 -12.51 18.74 -29.60
CA ILE A 14 -11.79 19.08 -28.37
C ILE A 14 -12.71 18.98 -27.15
N LYS A 15 -13.91 19.56 -27.20
CA LYS A 15 -14.87 19.51 -26.08
C LYS A 15 -15.30 18.08 -25.77
N ILE A 16 -15.50 17.24 -26.77
CA ILE A 16 -15.86 15.82 -26.62
C ILE A 16 -14.73 15.12 -25.82
N LEU A 17 -13.48 15.20 -26.30
CA LEU A 17 -12.36 14.53 -25.63
C LEU A 17 -12.07 15.14 -24.25
N ASP A 18 -12.12 16.47 -24.09
CA ASP A 18 -11.93 17.14 -22.79
C ASP A 18 -12.95 16.63 -21.76
N THR A 19 -14.22 16.45 -22.18
CA THR A 19 -15.28 15.96 -21.29
C THR A 19 -15.09 14.48 -20.96
N MET A 20 -14.81 13.66 -21.96
CA MET A 20 -14.64 12.21 -21.75
C MET A 20 -13.41 11.84 -20.95
N LEU A 21 -12.31 12.58 -21.13
CA LEU A 21 -11.05 12.39 -20.42
C LEU A 21 -11.00 13.08 -19.07
N ASN A 22 -11.98 13.93 -18.72
CA ASN A 22 -11.95 14.80 -17.55
C ASN A 22 -10.69 15.69 -17.49
N VAL A 23 -10.33 16.31 -18.62
CA VAL A 23 -9.14 17.17 -18.72
C VAL A 23 -9.15 18.27 -17.66
N GLY A 24 -8.02 18.46 -16.97
CA GLY A 24 -7.87 19.45 -15.90
C GLY A 24 -8.19 18.93 -14.50
N LYS A 25 -8.76 17.72 -14.34
CA LYS A 25 -8.97 17.11 -13.01
C LYS A 25 -7.76 16.30 -12.54
N SER A 26 -7.05 15.63 -13.45
CA SER A 26 -5.89 14.82 -13.16
C SER A 26 -4.64 15.46 -13.75
N PHE A 27 -3.56 15.55 -12.96
CA PHE A 27 -2.34 16.23 -13.41
C PHE A 27 -1.55 15.41 -14.44
N ASP A 28 -1.69 14.08 -14.43
CA ASP A 28 -0.98 13.19 -15.34
C ASP A 28 -1.54 13.23 -16.77
N LEU A 29 -2.75 13.75 -16.97
CA LEU A 29 -3.34 13.94 -18.29
C LEU A 29 -2.97 15.31 -18.85
N ILE A 30 -2.10 15.30 -19.84
CA ILE A 30 -1.60 16.53 -20.46
C ILE A 30 -2.33 16.78 -21.77
N LYS A 31 -2.79 18.02 -21.91
CA LYS A 31 -3.30 18.60 -23.16
C LYS A 31 -2.36 19.69 -23.62
N LYS A 32 -1.79 19.56 -24.80
CA LYS A 32 -0.90 20.57 -25.41
C LYS A 32 -1.38 20.94 -26.80
N THR A 33 -1.55 22.21 -27.04
CA THR A 33 -1.86 22.73 -28.38
C THR A 33 -0.61 23.32 -29.03
N VAL A 34 -0.31 22.86 -30.23
CA VAL A 34 0.76 23.34 -31.12
C VAL A 34 0.10 24.18 -32.20
N VAL A 35 0.48 25.45 -32.30
CA VAL A 35 -0.01 26.36 -33.33
C VAL A 35 0.92 26.23 -34.52
N ILE A 36 0.36 25.97 -35.70
CA ILE A 36 1.01 25.88 -37.01
C ILE A 36 0.58 27.11 -37.82
N GLU A 37 1.35 27.53 -38.84
CA GLU A 37 1.03 28.73 -39.63
C GLU A 37 -0.44 28.77 -40.17
N ASP A 38 -0.97 27.61 -40.57
CA ASP A 38 -2.31 27.43 -41.14
C ASP A 38 -3.16 26.40 -40.38
N GLY A 39 -3.15 26.48 -39.03
CA GLY A 39 -3.98 25.59 -38.22
C GLY A 39 -3.48 25.34 -36.80
N GLU A 40 -4.20 24.50 -36.10
CA GLU A 40 -3.90 24.09 -34.74
C GLU A 40 -3.89 22.56 -34.62
N LEU A 41 -2.98 22.05 -33.82
CA LEU A 41 -2.84 20.62 -33.49
C LEU A 41 -2.89 20.45 -31.97
N THR A 42 -3.92 19.80 -31.46
CA THR A 42 -4.05 19.52 -30.02
C THR A 42 -3.68 18.07 -29.72
N LEU A 43 -2.73 17.90 -28.83
CA LEU A 43 -2.20 16.60 -28.36
C LEU A 43 -2.77 16.27 -26.97
N TYR A 44 -3.13 15.00 -26.79
CA TYR A 44 -3.52 14.42 -25.50
C TYR A 44 -2.61 13.22 -25.21
N TYR A 45 -2.01 13.20 -24.02
CA TYR A 45 -1.14 12.10 -23.57
C TYR A 45 -1.04 12.05 -22.05
N ILE A 46 -0.54 10.92 -21.54
CA ILE A 46 -0.31 10.69 -20.12
C ILE A 46 1.16 10.92 -19.79
N ASP A 47 1.44 11.76 -18.80
CA ASP A 47 2.78 12.01 -18.29
C ASP A 47 3.38 10.73 -17.67
N GLY A 48 4.68 10.53 -17.90
CA GLY A 48 5.38 9.32 -17.47
C GLY A 48 5.10 8.05 -18.28
N MET A 49 4.21 8.09 -19.30
CA MET A 49 3.91 6.95 -20.18
C MET A 49 4.37 7.15 -21.63
N ILE A 50 5.03 8.25 -21.94
CA ILE A 50 5.57 8.55 -23.27
C ILE A 50 7.09 8.61 -23.24
N LYS A 51 7.72 8.42 -24.42
CA LYS A 51 9.15 8.67 -24.60
C LYS A 51 9.37 10.16 -24.83
N ASP A 52 9.90 10.88 -23.86
CA ASP A 52 10.11 12.33 -23.92
C ASP A 52 10.93 12.75 -25.15
N GLU A 53 12.00 12.02 -25.45
CA GLU A 53 12.84 12.31 -26.61
C GLU A 53 12.09 12.16 -27.94
N THR A 54 11.24 11.13 -28.06
CA THR A 54 10.41 10.92 -29.26
C THR A 54 9.38 12.04 -29.40
N MET A 55 8.70 12.41 -28.31
CA MET A 55 7.71 13.49 -28.30
C MET A 55 8.35 14.84 -28.59
N LEU A 56 9.53 15.11 -28.03
CA LEU A 56 10.26 16.33 -28.31
C LEU A 56 10.56 16.46 -29.81
N ARG A 57 11.08 15.39 -30.43
CA ARG A 57 11.38 15.36 -31.88
C ARG A 57 10.12 15.54 -32.74
N LEU A 58 9.01 14.87 -32.36
CA LEU A 58 7.73 15.03 -33.07
C LEU A 58 7.21 16.46 -32.96
N ILE A 59 7.19 17.05 -31.78
CA ILE A 59 6.71 18.42 -31.58
C ILE A 59 7.62 19.43 -32.32
N GLN A 60 8.94 19.26 -32.28
CA GLN A 60 9.87 20.09 -33.05
C GLN A 60 9.57 20.02 -34.55
N HIS A 61 9.31 18.82 -35.06
CA HIS A 61 8.93 18.65 -36.48
C HIS A 61 7.60 19.32 -36.78
N PHE A 62 6.59 19.21 -35.90
CA PHE A 62 5.30 19.84 -36.11
C PHE A 62 5.37 21.38 -36.21
N TYR A 63 6.28 22.02 -35.51
CA TYR A 63 6.53 23.46 -35.67
C TYR A 63 7.13 23.86 -37.04
N THR A 64 7.68 22.90 -37.79
CA THR A 64 8.20 23.17 -39.13
C THR A 64 7.15 23.02 -40.23
N VAL A 65 5.97 22.47 -39.88
CA VAL A 65 4.86 22.25 -40.80
C VAL A 65 4.19 23.58 -41.13
N LYS A 66 4.21 24.03 -42.39
CA LYS A 66 3.59 25.30 -42.79
C LYS A 66 2.08 25.21 -42.97
N LYS A 67 1.61 24.10 -43.51
CA LYS A 67 0.17 23.87 -43.75
C LYS A 67 -0.24 22.53 -43.19
N LEU A 68 -1.30 22.51 -42.36
CA LEU A 68 -1.81 21.29 -41.78
C LEU A 68 -2.66 20.53 -42.82
N PRO A 69 -2.20 19.37 -43.34
CA PRO A 69 -2.97 18.55 -44.27
C PRO A 69 -4.10 17.79 -43.56
N ASP A 70 -4.87 17.02 -44.30
CA ASP A 70 -5.83 16.04 -43.76
C ASP A 70 -5.09 14.93 -42.96
N ALA A 71 -5.83 14.19 -42.15
CA ALA A 71 -5.26 13.20 -41.22
C ALA A 71 -4.40 12.12 -41.93
N ASP A 72 -4.84 11.62 -43.10
CA ASP A 72 -4.08 10.61 -43.87
C ASP A 72 -2.77 11.15 -44.38
N SER A 73 -2.79 12.33 -45.00
CA SER A 73 -1.60 12.98 -45.50
C SER A 73 -0.66 13.42 -44.36
N PHE A 74 -1.21 13.76 -43.18
CA PHE A 74 -0.42 14.11 -42.01
C PHE A 74 0.33 12.90 -41.47
N VAL A 75 -0.34 11.76 -41.29
CA VAL A 75 0.33 10.50 -40.88
C VAL A 75 1.44 10.14 -41.87
N ALA A 76 1.13 10.13 -43.17
CA ALA A 76 2.07 9.69 -44.18
C ALA A 76 3.31 10.60 -44.34
N ARG A 77 3.20 11.91 -44.07
CA ARG A 77 4.26 12.88 -44.38
C ARG A 77 4.94 13.49 -43.15
N HIS A 78 4.21 13.58 -42.04
CA HIS A 78 4.63 14.34 -40.86
C HIS A 78 4.74 13.53 -39.57
N VAL A 79 4.34 12.26 -39.56
CA VAL A 79 4.51 11.37 -38.42
C VAL A 79 5.53 10.28 -38.76
N PRO A 80 6.84 10.54 -38.54
CA PRO A 80 7.91 9.57 -38.84
C PRO A 80 7.99 8.47 -37.75
N TYR A 81 6.89 8.02 -37.23
CA TYR A 81 6.83 6.97 -36.20
C TYR A 81 6.15 5.73 -36.77
N VAL A 82 6.69 4.56 -36.42
CA VAL A 82 6.29 3.28 -37.05
C VAL A 82 4.82 2.91 -36.74
N GLU A 83 4.41 3.17 -35.50
CA GLU A 83 3.04 2.86 -35.06
C GLU A 83 2.20 4.12 -34.99
N ALA A 84 1.65 4.49 -36.15
CA ALA A 84 0.72 5.61 -36.27
C ALA A 84 -0.54 5.15 -37.01
N ASP A 85 -1.71 5.49 -36.47
CA ASP A 85 -3.02 5.13 -37.00
C ASP A 85 -4.00 6.31 -36.89
N LYS A 86 -5.19 6.17 -37.43
CA LYS A 86 -6.27 7.16 -37.29
C LYS A 86 -7.57 6.51 -36.82
N SER A 87 -8.39 7.27 -36.11
CA SER A 87 -9.73 6.85 -35.73
C SER A 87 -10.66 8.06 -35.58
N GLY A 88 -11.94 7.86 -35.85
CA GLY A 88 -13.02 8.79 -35.55
C GLY A 88 -13.85 8.39 -34.32
N ASP A 89 -13.51 7.28 -33.64
CA ASP A 89 -14.22 6.78 -32.47
C ASP A 89 -13.65 7.40 -31.19
N ALA A 90 -14.41 8.29 -30.58
CA ALA A 90 -13.98 9.00 -29.37
C ALA A 90 -13.73 8.05 -28.18
N GLU A 91 -14.46 6.94 -28.05
CA GLU A 91 -14.23 5.98 -26.97
C GLU A 91 -12.90 5.25 -27.15
N LEU A 92 -12.59 4.84 -28.40
CA LEU A 92 -11.27 4.25 -28.72
C LEU A 92 -10.16 5.26 -28.44
N LEU A 93 -10.32 6.51 -28.88
CA LEU A 93 -9.33 7.57 -28.65
C LEU A 93 -9.06 7.80 -27.16
N CYS A 94 -10.10 7.92 -26.35
CA CYS A 94 -9.93 8.03 -24.89
C CYS A 94 -9.21 6.82 -24.29
N ARG A 95 -9.55 5.62 -24.72
CA ARG A 95 -8.90 4.39 -24.28
C ARG A 95 -7.41 4.35 -24.66
N MET A 96 -7.07 4.84 -25.85
CA MET A 96 -5.70 4.93 -26.33
C MET A 96 -4.89 5.94 -25.51
N VAL A 97 -5.42 7.14 -25.23
CA VAL A 97 -4.77 8.11 -24.35
C VAL A 97 -4.51 7.51 -22.96
N LEU A 98 -5.52 6.94 -22.33
CA LEU A 98 -5.42 6.35 -20.99
C LEU A 98 -4.52 5.11 -20.94
N SER A 99 -4.22 4.50 -22.07
CA SER A 99 -3.23 3.44 -22.19
C SER A 99 -1.80 3.94 -22.45
N GLY A 100 -1.62 5.26 -22.65
CA GLY A 100 -0.32 5.90 -22.83
C GLY A 100 0.04 6.26 -24.27
N ALA A 101 -0.85 6.02 -25.25
CA ALA A 101 -0.65 6.52 -26.61
C ALA A 101 -0.93 8.03 -26.68
N THR A 102 -0.32 8.70 -27.65
CA THR A 102 -0.60 10.11 -27.93
C THR A 102 -1.68 10.22 -28.98
N VAL A 103 -2.75 10.95 -28.66
CA VAL A 103 -3.83 11.26 -29.60
C VAL A 103 -3.74 12.73 -30.01
N MET A 104 -3.87 12.99 -31.32
CA MET A 104 -3.76 14.32 -31.90
C MET A 104 -5.02 14.66 -32.67
N LEU A 105 -5.64 15.80 -32.32
CA LEU A 105 -6.69 16.44 -33.08
C LEU A 105 -6.10 17.60 -33.90
N GLY A 106 -6.36 17.66 -35.18
CA GLY A 106 -5.94 18.73 -36.07
C GLY A 106 -7.13 19.52 -36.59
N SER A 107 -6.97 20.85 -36.79
CA SER A 107 -8.03 21.71 -37.32
C SER A 107 -8.50 21.31 -38.74
N SER A 108 -7.67 20.58 -39.48
CA SER A 108 -8.00 20.05 -40.83
C SER A 108 -8.33 18.55 -40.86
N PHE A 109 -8.29 17.83 -39.71
CA PHE A 109 -8.53 16.37 -39.68
C PHE A 109 -9.99 15.97 -39.75
N LYS A 110 -10.93 16.95 -39.68
CA LYS A 110 -12.38 16.73 -39.72
C LYS A 110 -12.83 15.79 -38.59
N ASP A 111 -13.45 14.66 -38.98
CA ASP A 111 -14.01 13.61 -38.13
C ASP A 111 -13.00 12.52 -37.69
N SER A 112 -11.73 12.82 -37.82
CA SER A 112 -10.66 11.87 -37.51
C SER A 112 -9.63 12.47 -36.56
N ALA A 113 -9.00 11.62 -35.75
CA ALA A 113 -7.84 11.91 -34.93
C ALA A 113 -6.69 10.98 -35.29
N VAL A 114 -5.47 11.44 -35.13
CA VAL A 114 -4.26 10.66 -35.33
C VAL A 114 -3.80 10.10 -33.99
N ILE A 115 -3.48 8.81 -33.98
CA ILE A 115 -2.95 8.08 -32.83
C ILE A 115 -1.49 7.76 -33.11
N VAL A 116 -0.60 8.11 -32.19
CA VAL A 116 0.82 7.73 -32.25
C VAL A 116 1.14 6.90 -31.00
N ASP A 117 1.49 5.64 -31.22
CA ASP A 117 1.80 4.71 -30.15
C ASP A 117 3.28 4.74 -29.78
N ALA A 118 3.72 5.87 -29.20
CA ALA A 118 5.07 6.07 -28.68
C ALA A 118 5.16 5.73 -27.18
N ARG A 119 4.36 4.76 -26.71
CA ARG A 119 4.31 4.38 -25.30
C ARG A 119 5.64 3.87 -24.79
N THR A 120 5.97 4.29 -23.58
CA THR A 120 6.95 3.62 -22.74
C THR A 120 6.35 3.44 -21.37
N TYR A 121 6.54 2.26 -20.79
CA TYR A 121 6.11 2.05 -19.42
C TYR A 121 7.33 2.13 -18.51
N PRO A 122 7.24 2.82 -17.37
CA PRO A 122 8.28 2.75 -16.37
C PRO A 122 8.56 1.29 -16.05
N ALA A 123 9.76 0.85 -16.33
CA ALA A 123 10.22 -0.49 -16.01
C ALA A 123 11.40 -0.35 -15.07
N ARG A 124 11.25 -0.81 -13.84
CA ARG A 124 12.37 -0.98 -12.92
C ARG A 124 13.26 -2.11 -13.48
N PRO A 125 14.59 -1.99 -13.47
CA PRO A 125 15.42 -3.17 -13.64
C PRO A 125 15.06 -4.16 -12.54
N THR A 126 14.42 -5.24 -12.92
CA THR A 126 14.04 -6.49 -12.24
C THR A 126 14.34 -6.62 -10.73
N ALA A 127 13.87 -5.75 -9.89
CA ALA A 127 13.94 -5.93 -8.45
C ALA A 127 12.52 -5.96 -7.86
N GLU A 128 12.17 -7.09 -7.26
CA GLU A 128 10.96 -7.24 -6.46
C GLU A 128 11.06 -6.36 -5.19
N PRO A 129 9.96 -5.76 -4.70
CA PRO A 129 9.95 -5.05 -3.43
C PRO A 129 10.47 -5.93 -2.29
N GLU A 130 11.27 -5.36 -1.39
CA GLU A 130 11.83 -6.15 -0.28
C GLU A 130 10.79 -6.45 0.80
N THR A 131 9.86 -5.51 1.03
CA THR A 131 8.91 -5.57 2.16
C THR A 131 7.54 -6.14 1.80
N ASP A 132 7.19 -6.21 0.51
CA ASP A 132 5.85 -6.62 0.02
C ASP A 132 5.99 -7.72 -1.05
N LYS A 133 6.82 -8.75 -0.76
CA LYS A 133 7.06 -9.88 -1.67
C LYS A 133 5.85 -10.77 -1.82
N VAL A 134 5.68 -11.36 -2.99
CA VAL A 134 4.62 -12.33 -3.28
C VAL A 134 5.17 -13.58 -3.95
N LEU A 135 4.51 -14.71 -3.67
CA LEU A 135 4.86 -15.99 -4.29
C LEU A 135 4.42 -16.05 -5.76
N GLN A 136 3.34 -15.38 -6.11
CA GLN A 136 2.79 -15.33 -7.47
C GLN A 136 2.17 -13.96 -7.75
N GLY A 137 2.38 -13.42 -8.94
CA GLY A 137 1.77 -12.15 -9.35
C GLY A 137 2.75 -11.25 -10.10
N ALA A 138 2.44 -9.97 -10.15
CA ALA A 138 3.34 -8.98 -10.73
C ALA A 138 4.52 -8.72 -9.76
N HIS A 139 5.73 -8.64 -10.29
CA HIS A 139 6.94 -8.36 -9.50
C HIS A 139 7.41 -6.90 -9.65
N ASP A 140 6.60 -6.04 -10.28
CA ASP A 140 6.89 -4.62 -10.34
C ASP A 140 6.55 -3.94 -9.02
N GLY A 141 7.42 -3.05 -8.57
CA GLY A 141 7.28 -2.24 -7.37
C GLY A 141 7.30 -0.76 -7.69
N PHE A 142 6.81 0.06 -6.75
CA PHE A 142 6.98 1.50 -6.78
C PHE A 142 8.46 1.87 -6.65
N VAL A 143 8.80 3.06 -7.15
CA VAL A 143 10.12 3.66 -7.11
C VAL A 143 10.07 5.02 -6.41
N GLU A 144 11.20 5.65 -6.19
CA GLU A 144 11.28 6.94 -5.51
C GLU A 144 10.66 8.10 -6.33
N THR A 145 10.48 7.93 -7.64
CA THR A 145 9.94 8.97 -8.53
C THR A 145 8.42 8.94 -8.60
N LEU A 146 7.76 10.00 -8.16
CA LEU A 146 6.31 10.14 -8.08
C LEU A 146 5.61 9.87 -9.42
N ILE A 147 6.10 10.45 -10.52
CA ILE A 147 5.49 10.34 -11.86
C ILE A 147 5.47 8.88 -12.34
N PHE A 148 6.54 8.12 -12.09
CA PHE A 148 6.58 6.71 -12.44
C PHE A 148 5.56 5.89 -11.64
N ASN A 149 5.38 6.21 -10.37
CA ASN A 149 4.42 5.53 -9.51
C ASN A 149 2.97 5.77 -9.96
N THR A 150 2.63 7.00 -10.32
CA THR A 150 1.31 7.31 -10.88
C THR A 150 1.07 6.64 -12.22
N ALA A 151 2.08 6.60 -13.11
CA ALA A 151 2.01 5.90 -14.39
C ALA A 151 1.81 4.38 -14.23
N LEU A 152 2.48 3.72 -13.26
CA LEU A 152 2.28 2.30 -12.96
C LEU A 152 0.85 1.98 -12.51
N VAL A 153 0.22 2.87 -11.77
CA VAL A 153 -1.19 2.74 -11.38
C VAL A 153 -2.11 3.00 -12.58
N ARG A 154 -1.86 4.07 -13.35
CA ARG A 154 -2.63 4.42 -14.55
C ARG A 154 -2.63 3.29 -15.57
N ARG A 155 -1.51 2.62 -15.77
CA ARG A 155 -1.39 1.45 -16.65
C ARG A 155 -2.38 0.35 -16.31
N ARG A 156 -2.71 0.18 -15.01
CA ARG A 156 -3.66 -0.83 -14.51
C ARG A 156 -5.11 -0.35 -14.53
N ILE A 157 -5.33 0.93 -14.33
CA ILE A 157 -6.68 1.53 -14.27
C ILE A 157 -6.79 2.55 -15.40
N ARG A 158 -7.30 2.11 -16.54
CA ARG A 158 -7.54 2.92 -17.75
C ARG A 158 -8.92 3.52 -17.72
N ASP A 159 -9.27 4.21 -16.64
CA ASP A 159 -10.57 4.80 -16.37
C ASP A 159 -10.40 6.31 -16.16
N PRO A 160 -11.15 7.17 -16.86
CA PRO A 160 -11.07 8.62 -16.71
C PRO A 160 -11.52 9.12 -15.34
N SER A 161 -12.23 8.29 -14.56
CA SER A 161 -12.59 8.58 -13.16
C SER A 161 -11.42 8.47 -12.19
N LEU A 162 -10.30 7.88 -12.59
CA LEU A 162 -9.07 7.91 -11.80
C LEU A 162 -8.45 9.30 -11.85
N VAL A 163 -8.37 9.94 -10.70
CA VAL A 163 -7.85 11.30 -10.54
C VAL A 163 -6.60 11.27 -9.68
N PHE A 164 -5.57 11.93 -10.15
CA PHE A 164 -4.34 12.24 -9.42
C PHE A 164 -4.31 13.75 -9.12
N SER A 165 -4.43 14.11 -7.85
CA SER A 165 -4.41 15.51 -7.40
C SER A 165 -3.05 15.83 -6.80
N TYR A 166 -2.32 16.70 -7.45
CA TYR A 166 -0.98 17.12 -7.06
C TYR A 166 -1.01 18.27 -6.04
N SER A 167 -0.07 18.28 -5.11
CA SER A 167 0.21 19.38 -4.19
C SER A 167 1.66 19.32 -3.71
N ALA A 168 2.25 20.48 -3.40
CA ALA A 168 3.55 20.56 -2.74
C ALA A 168 3.36 20.79 -1.24
N VAL A 169 4.12 20.09 -0.41
CA VAL A 169 4.04 20.13 1.06
C VAL A 169 5.42 20.44 1.65
N GLY A 170 5.46 21.28 2.70
CA GLY A 170 6.69 21.74 3.35
C GLY A 170 7.14 23.10 2.86
N SER A 171 7.43 24.03 3.78
CA SER A 171 7.82 25.40 3.45
C SER A 171 9.23 25.50 2.84
N SER A 172 10.14 24.61 3.23
CA SER A 172 11.51 24.56 2.73
C SER A 172 11.75 23.46 1.70
N SER A 173 11.17 22.25 1.91
CA SER A 173 11.37 21.12 0.99
C SER A 173 10.47 21.18 -0.24
N ALA A 174 9.28 21.81 -0.14
CA ALA A 174 8.27 21.82 -1.20
C ALA A 174 8.11 20.46 -1.88
N THR A 175 8.04 19.39 -1.06
CA THR A 175 8.02 18.02 -1.55
C THR A 175 6.72 17.71 -2.27
N ASP A 176 6.82 17.09 -3.43
CA ASP A 176 5.69 16.74 -4.27
C ASP A 176 4.88 15.60 -3.65
N VAL A 177 3.58 15.82 -3.48
CA VAL A 177 2.64 14.85 -2.92
C VAL A 177 1.44 14.72 -3.86
N CYS A 178 1.06 13.49 -4.16
CA CYS A 178 -0.08 13.19 -5.01
C CYS A 178 -1.14 12.39 -4.25
N VAL A 179 -2.38 12.88 -4.29
CA VAL A 179 -3.57 12.18 -3.79
C VAL A 179 -4.28 11.52 -4.96
N ALA A 180 -4.33 10.19 -4.97
CA ALA A 180 -5.01 9.39 -5.98
C ALA A 180 -6.32 8.82 -5.45
N TYR A 181 -7.39 8.92 -6.25
CA TYR A 181 -8.72 8.40 -5.91
C TYR A 181 -9.56 8.16 -7.16
N MET A 182 -10.58 7.30 -7.02
CA MET A 182 -11.58 7.07 -8.07
C MET A 182 -12.80 7.96 -7.84
N GLU A 183 -13.06 8.89 -8.75
CA GLU A 183 -14.28 9.73 -8.71
C GLU A 183 -15.53 8.84 -8.80
N GLY A 184 -16.51 9.10 -7.92
CA GLY A 184 -17.73 8.28 -7.81
C GLY A 184 -17.61 6.98 -7.02
N ARG A 185 -16.40 6.55 -6.62
CA ARG A 185 -16.18 5.41 -5.72
C ARG A 185 -15.64 5.82 -4.36
N ALA A 186 -14.68 6.74 -4.34
CA ALA A 186 -14.15 7.30 -3.12
C ALA A 186 -15.17 8.26 -2.48
N ASP A 187 -15.16 8.33 -1.15
CA ASP A 187 -15.92 9.34 -0.41
C ASP A 187 -15.34 10.74 -0.68
N GLY A 188 -16.07 11.57 -1.42
CA GLY A 188 -15.65 12.92 -1.78
C GLY A 188 -15.37 13.81 -0.56
N ALA A 189 -16.14 13.66 0.52
CA ALA A 189 -15.90 14.42 1.75
C ALA A 189 -14.57 14.03 2.40
N PHE A 190 -14.22 12.73 2.34
CA PHE A 190 -12.93 12.24 2.82
C PHE A 190 -11.77 12.74 1.96
N VAL A 191 -11.91 12.71 0.63
CA VAL A 191 -10.90 13.23 -0.31
C VAL A 191 -10.61 14.70 -0.05
N GLU A 192 -11.65 15.53 0.04
CA GLU A 192 -11.48 16.96 0.31
C GLU A 192 -10.85 17.22 1.69
N LYS A 193 -11.19 16.40 2.68
CA LYS A 193 -10.56 16.50 4.00
C LYS A 193 -9.06 16.20 3.94
N ILE A 194 -8.64 15.18 3.21
CA ILE A 194 -7.22 14.85 3.02
C ILE A 194 -6.51 16.00 2.29
N LYS A 195 -7.08 16.52 1.22
CA LYS A 195 -6.51 17.66 0.48
C LYS A 195 -6.33 18.90 1.37
N ASN A 196 -7.34 19.20 2.20
CA ASN A 196 -7.26 20.32 3.14
C ASN A 196 -6.17 20.06 4.21
N MET A 197 -6.07 18.84 4.74
CA MET A 197 -5.01 18.48 5.69
C MET A 197 -3.61 18.64 5.10
N LEU A 198 -3.43 18.31 3.82
CA LEU A 198 -2.15 18.51 3.12
C LEU A 198 -1.86 20.01 2.89
N ARG A 199 -2.87 20.78 2.52
CA ARG A 199 -2.73 22.24 2.31
C ARG A 199 -2.42 22.97 3.61
N ASP A 200 -3.06 22.56 4.71
CA ASP A 200 -2.91 23.18 6.03
C ASP A 200 -1.71 22.61 6.81
N ALA A 201 -0.94 21.69 6.21
CA ALA A 201 0.21 21.07 6.82
C ALA A 201 1.31 22.09 7.12
N GLN A 202 1.48 22.40 8.39
CA GLN A 202 2.54 23.28 8.87
C GLN A 202 3.79 22.44 9.19
N CYS A 203 4.58 22.14 8.18
CA CYS A 203 5.89 21.50 8.34
C CYS A 203 6.94 22.23 7.52
N GLU A 204 8.17 22.25 8.01
CA GLU A 204 9.28 22.87 7.31
C GLU A 204 9.74 21.98 6.15
N SER A 205 9.84 20.65 6.41
CA SER A 205 10.33 19.72 5.41
C SER A 205 9.77 18.30 5.61
N LEU A 206 9.67 17.54 4.51
CA LEU A 206 9.33 16.13 4.48
C LEU A 206 10.58 15.28 4.13
N VAL A 207 11.66 15.46 4.87
CA VAL A 207 12.98 14.84 4.57
C VAL A 207 12.92 13.31 4.55
N MET A 208 12.10 12.70 5.40
CA MET A 208 11.89 11.26 5.41
C MET A 208 10.68 10.82 4.54
N GLY A 209 10.31 11.64 3.57
CA GLY A 209 9.25 11.35 2.62
C GLY A 209 7.93 10.98 3.30
N GLN A 210 7.41 9.81 2.99
CA GLN A 210 6.13 9.31 3.52
C GLN A 210 6.05 9.24 5.05
N GLN A 211 7.14 8.94 5.75
CA GLN A 211 7.11 8.84 7.21
C GLN A 211 6.85 10.22 7.83
N SER A 212 7.55 11.25 7.34
CA SER A 212 7.30 12.64 7.76
C SER A 212 5.87 13.06 7.43
N LEU A 213 5.38 12.71 6.25
CA LEU A 213 4.01 13.01 5.84
C LEU A 213 2.97 12.32 6.75
N ALA A 214 3.20 11.05 7.11
CA ALA A 214 2.34 10.33 8.03
C ALA A 214 2.27 11.00 9.41
N GLU A 215 3.38 11.52 9.91
CA GLU A 215 3.42 12.25 11.20
C GLU A 215 2.63 13.56 11.15
N VAL A 216 2.65 14.25 10.02
CA VAL A 216 1.87 15.47 9.79
C VAL A 216 0.38 15.17 9.71
N LEU A 217 -0.02 14.12 8.98
CA LEU A 217 -1.43 13.77 8.76
C LEU A 217 -2.07 13.05 9.96
N VAL A 218 -1.28 12.29 10.73
CA VAL A 218 -1.78 11.40 11.77
C VAL A 218 -1.50 11.96 13.16
N LYS A 219 -2.53 12.35 13.88
CA LYS A 219 -2.40 12.63 15.32
C LYS A 219 -2.13 11.33 16.07
N ARG A 220 -0.84 10.98 16.23
CA ARG A 220 -0.42 9.80 17.00
C ARG A 220 -0.53 10.10 18.49
N ARG A 221 -1.04 9.11 19.26
CA ARG A 221 -0.99 9.11 20.72
C ARG A 221 0.13 8.17 21.14
N TRP A 222 1.12 8.66 21.86
CA TRP A 222 2.34 7.91 22.23
C TRP A 222 2.06 6.56 22.93
N TYR A 223 0.96 6.44 23.65
CA TYR A 223 0.55 5.23 24.37
C TYR A 223 -0.24 4.22 23.52
N ASN A 224 -0.61 4.57 22.29
CA ASN A 224 -1.38 3.68 21.42
C ASN A 224 -0.48 3.14 20.29
N PRO A 225 -0.07 1.85 20.36
CA PRO A 225 0.89 1.28 19.41
C PRO A 225 0.27 0.91 18.06
N PHE A 226 -1.06 0.99 17.90
CA PHE A 226 -1.72 0.56 16.69
C PHE A 226 -1.43 1.48 15.50
N PRO A 227 -1.00 0.93 14.35
CA PRO A 227 -0.75 1.69 13.13
C PRO A 227 -2.06 2.27 12.57
N LYS A 228 -1.99 3.42 11.90
CA LYS A 228 -3.16 4.11 11.31
C LYS A 228 -3.09 4.26 9.81
N VAL A 229 -1.95 3.99 9.22
CA VAL A 229 -1.68 4.09 7.80
C VAL A 229 -1.10 2.77 7.35
N ARG A 230 -1.65 2.21 6.29
CA ARG A 230 -1.06 1.05 5.62
C ARG A 230 -0.26 1.53 4.42
N TYR A 231 0.91 0.96 4.24
CA TYR A 231 1.77 1.21 3.10
C TYR A 231 1.74 0.02 2.14
N THR A 232 1.96 0.28 0.88
CA THR A 232 2.20 -0.75 -0.12
C THR A 232 3.25 -0.27 -1.13
N GLU A 233 4.19 -1.13 -1.45
CA GLU A 233 5.17 -0.90 -2.50
C GLU A 233 4.71 -1.47 -3.85
N ARG A 234 3.49 -2.02 -3.90
CA ARG A 234 2.96 -2.76 -5.04
C ARG A 234 1.89 -1.98 -5.80
N PRO A 235 2.11 -1.73 -7.11
CA PRO A 235 1.13 -1.04 -7.95
C PRO A 235 -0.17 -1.83 -8.17
N ASP A 236 -0.15 -3.18 -8.14
CA ASP A 236 -1.34 -4.01 -8.27
C ASP A 236 -2.24 -3.92 -7.04
N THR A 237 -1.65 -3.97 -5.83
CA THR A 237 -2.36 -3.74 -4.56
C THR A 237 -2.95 -2.33 -4.51
N ALA A 238 -2.16 -1.32 -4.88
CA ALA A 238 -2.60 0.07 -4.95
C ALA A 238 -3.81 0.24 -5.88
N ALA A 239 -3.74 -0.33 -7.09
CA ALA A 239 -4.84 -0.29 -8.04
C ALA A 239 -6.11 -1.00 -7.51
N ALA A 240 -5.97 -2.15 -6.83
CA ALA A 240 -7.08 -2.85 -6.22
C ALA A 240 -7.76 -2.00 -5.14
N GLN A 241 -6.98 -1.32 -4.29
CA GLN A 241 -7.49 -0.46 -3.22
C GLN A 241 -8.24 0.77 -3.77
N LEU A 242 -7.74 1.39 -4.84
CA LEU A 242 -8.45 2.47 -5.55
C LEU A 242 -9.79 2.00 -6.11
N MET A 243 -9.83 0.82 -6.72
CA MET A 243 -11.07 0.24 -7.26
C MET A 243 -12.10 -0.08 -6.17
N GLU A 244 -11.66 -0.30 -4.93
CA GLU A 244 -12.52 -0.48 -3.74
C GLU A 244 -13.01 0.84 -3.15
N GLY A 245 -12.50 1.99 -3.62
CA GLY A 245 -12.90 3.32 -3.19
C GLY A 245 -11.98 3.93 -2.13
N ASN A 246 -10.83 3.32 -1.85
CA ASN A 246 -9.82 3.90 -0.98
C ASN A 246 -9.07 5.05 -1.69
N VAL A 247 -8.46 5.91 -0.89
CA VAL A 247 -7.62 7.03 -1.32
C VAL A 247 -6.16 6.64 -1.10
N LEU A 248 -5.32 6.87 -2.09
CA LEU A 248 -3.89 6.67 -1.95
C LEU A 248 -3.16 8.01 -1.90
N ILE A 249 -2.07 8.06 -1.13
CA ILE A 249 -1.17 9.21 -1.13
C ILE A 249 0.23 8.72 -1.51
N PHE A 250 0.78 9.33 -2.54
CA PHE A 250 2.16 9.16 -2.97
C PHE A 250 2.95 10.38 -2.54
N CYS A 251 4.15 10.17 -2.05
CA CYS A 251 5.10 11.22 -1.74
C CYS A 251 6.34 10.98 -2.60
N ASP A 252 6.83 12.03 -3.23
CA ASP A 252 8.08 11.94 -3.98
C ASP A 252 9.22 11.48 -3.08
N THR A 253 10.24 10.87 -3.65
CA THR A 253 11.36 10.23 -2.92
C THR A 253 10.97 9.02 -2.05
N SER A 254 9.76 8.45 -2.22
CA SER A 254 9.29 7.31 -1.43
C SER A 254 8.79 6.19 -2.34
N PRO A 255 9.31 4.94 -2.20
CA PRO A 255 8.96 3.82 -3.06
C PRO A 255 7.68 3.10 -2.61
N SER A 256 6.75 3.78 -1.98
CA SER A 256 5.50 3.18 -1.51
C SER A 256 4.33 4.17 -1.53
N ALA A 257 3.11 3.66 -1.45
CA ALA A 257 1.87 4.43 -1.38
C ALA A 257 1.19 4.23 -0.02
N MET A 258 0.67 5.32 0.56
CA MET A 258 -0.16 5.29 1.77
C MET A 258 -1.60 4.98 1.38
N ILE A 259 -2.23 3.98 1.99
CA ILE A 259 -3.63 3.60 1.77
C ILE A 259 -4.50 4.18 2.88
N LEU A 260 -5.58 4.87 2.53
CA LEU A 260 -6.50 5.52 3.47
C LEU A 260 -7.97 5.40 3.00
N PRO A 261 -8.95 5.29 3.92
CA PRO A 261 -8.81 5.01 5.35
C PRO A 261 -8.40 3.54 5.58
N THR A 262 -7.78 3.25 6.71
CA THR A 262 -7.32 1.89 7.02
C THR A 262 -7.97 1.37 8.30
N SER A 263 -8.47 0.15 8.28
CA SER A 263 -8.93 -0.61 9.45
C SER A 263 -7.81 -1.52 9.99
N VAL A 264 -7.95 -2.01 11.22
CA VAL A 264 -7.00 -2.99 11.78
C VAL A 264 -6.95 -4.27 10.94
N PHE A 265 -8.07 -4.66 10.32
CA PHE A 265 -8.16 -5.86 9.51
C PHE A 265 -7.45 -5.74 8.16
N ASP A 266 -7.29 -4.52 7.64
CA ASP A 266 -6.59 -4.30 6.38
C ASP A 266 -5.09 -4.60 6.52
N PHE A 267 -4.51 -4.41 7.71
CA PHE A 267 -3.13 -4.81 8.01
C PHE A 267 -2.91 -6.32 8.05
N MET A 268 -3.98 -7.12 8.16
CA MET A 268 -3.92 -8.58 8.19
C MET A 268 -4.11 -9.23 6.82
N GLN A 269 -4.42 -8.43 5.78
CA GLN A 269 -4.62 -8.94 4.42
C GLN A 269 -3.35 -8.82 3.60
N GLU A 270 -3.07 -9.85 2.83
CA GLU A 270 -1.96 -9.89 1.88
C GLU A 270 -2.45 -10.13 0.45
N THR A 271 -1.62 -9.71 -0.50
CA THR A 271 -1.89 -9.88 -1.93
C THR A 271 -1.87 -11.35 -2.34
N ASP A 272 -1.02 -12.15 -1.72
CA ASP A 272 -0.94 -13.61 -1.95
C ASP A 272 -2.26 -14.34 -1.70
N ASP A 273 -3.09 -13.84 -0.78
CA ASP A 273 -4.41 -14.41 -0.54
C ASP A 273 -5.29 -14.42 -1.81
N TYR A 274 -5.05 -13.50 -2.74
CA TYR A 274 -5.78 -13.36 -3.99
C TYR A 274 -5.08 -14.00 -5.19
N ALA A 275 -3.79 -14.21 -5.13
CA ALA A 275 -3.00 -14.84 -6.19
C ALA A 275 -3.18 -16.37 -6.22
N LEU A 276 -3.38 -16.98 -5.05
CA LEU A 276 -3.52 -18.45 -4.89
C LEU A 276 -4.98 -18.91 -5.10
N PRO A 277 -5.25 -20.20 -5.27
CA PRO A 277 -6.62 -20.75 -5.32
C PRO A 277 -7.47 -20.36 -4.11
N PRO A 278 -8.81 -20.26 -4.23
CA PRO A 278 -9.68 -19.79 -3.15
C PRO A 278 -9.54 -20.56 -1.84
N LEU A 279 -9.38 -21.89 -1.89
CA LEU A 279 -9.20 -22.72 -0.70
C LEU A 279 -7.90 -22.37 0.03
N THR A 280 -6.79 -22.28 -0.71
CA THR A 280 -5.48 -21.95 -0.15
C THR A 280 -5.47 -20.52 0.43
N GLY A 281 -6.06 -19.54 -0.29
CA GLY A 281 -6.18 -18.19 0.23
C GLY A 281 -7.03 -18.11 1.52
N CYS A 282 -8.11 -18.87 1.63
CA CYS A 282 -8.88 -18.97 2.88
C CYS A 282 -8.06 -19.59 4.01
N TYR A 283 -7.32 -20.66 3.73
CA TYR A 283 -6.46 -21.33 4.71
C TYR A 283 -5.40 -20.35 5.25
N LEU A 284 -4.67 -19.65 4.38
CA LEU A 284 -3.65 -18.68 4.80
C LEU A 284 -4.23 -17.55 5.66
N ARG A 285 -5.43 -17.05 5.33
CA ARG A 285 -6.12 -16.06 6.17
C ARG A 285 -6.44 -16.59 7.56
N ILE A 286 -6.95 -17.82 7.66
CA ILE A 286 -7.26 -18.43 8.95
C ILE A 286 -5.97 -18.62 9.76
N VAL A 287 -4.90 -19.13 9.15
CA VAL A 287 -3.59 -19.27 9.81
C VAL A 287 -3.10 -17.93 10.33
N ARG A 288 -3.22 -16.86 9.55
CA ARG A 288 -2.79 -15.50 9.95
C ARG A 288 -3.60 -14.95 11.12
N HIS A 289 -4.92 -15.17 11.14
CA HIS A 289 -5.75 -14.77 12.28
C HIS A 289 -5.43 -15.57 13.55
N ILE A 290 -5.16 -16.87 13.42
CA ILE A 290 -4.69 -17.70 14.54
C ILE A 290 -3.33 -17.23 15.02
N ALA A 291 -2.40 -16.94 14.10
CA ALA A 291 -1.07 -16.40 14.42
C ALA A 291 -1.17 -15.10 15.22
N PHE A 292 -2.09 -14.22 14.84
CA PHE A 292 -2.39 -13.00 15.59
C PHE A 292 -2.81 -13.29 17.05
N LEU A 293 -3.79 -14.16 17.23
CA LEU A 293 -4.26 -14.52 18.57
C LEU A 293 -3.14 -15.17 19.41
N LEU A 294 -2.37 -16.07 18.82
CA LEU A 294 -1.24 -16.71 19.50
C LEU A 294 -0.15 -15.71 19.90
N THR A 295 0.18 -14.76 19.02
CA THR A 295 1.21 -13.75 19.33
C THR A 295 0.83 -12.90 20.54
N VAL A 296 -0.45 -12.56 20.72
CA VAL A 296 -0.90 -11.68 21.81
C VAL A 296 -1.21 -12.47 23.09
N PHE A 297 -1.89 -13.60 22.98
CA PHE A 297 -2.50 -14.26 24.12
C PHE A 297 -1.79 -15.53 24.63
N PHE A 298 -0.96 -16.19 23.79
CA PHE A 298 -0.36 -17.48 24.16
C PHE A 298 0.50 -17.39 25.42
N THR A 299 1.45 -16.47 25.47
CA THR A 299 2.39 -16.33 26.59
C THR A 299 1.71 -15.88 27.90
N PRO A 300 0.80 -14.86 27.91
CA PRO A 300 0.07 -14.50 29.14
C PRO A 300 -0.83 -15.62 29.66
N LEU A 301 -1.49 -16.38 28.76
CA LEU A 301 -2.33 -17.52 29.17
C LEU A 301 -1.49 -18.67 29.72
N TRP A 302 -0.34 -18.97 29.11
CA TRP A 302 0.59 -19.95 29.62
C TRP A 302 1.10 -19.58 31.01
N LEU A 303 1.51 -18.30 31.21
CA LEU A 303 1.92 -17.80 32.52
C LEU A 303 0.84 -18.00 33.59
N LEU A 304 -0.42 -17.70 33.26
CA LEU A 304 -1.56 -17.92 34.16
C LEU A 304 -1.76 -19.40 34.48
N GLY A 305 -1.65 -20.26 33.48
CA GLY A 305 -1.77 -21.71 33.65
C GLY A 305 -0.68 -22.28 34.57
N VAL A 306 0.57 -21.86 34.38
CA VAL A 306 1.69 -22.28 35.26
C VAL A 306 1.54 -21.74 36.67
N SER A 307 1.02 -20.52 36.82
CA SER A 307 0.78 -19.91 38.14
C SER A 307 -0.37 -20.55 38.90
N ASN A 308 -1.28 -21.26 38.22
CA ASN A 308 -2.47 -21.88 38.80
C ASN A 308 -2.70 -23.28 38.17
N PRO A 309 -1.83 -24.27 38.43
CA PRO A 309 -1.87 -25.58 37.78
C PRO A 309 -3.14 -26.39 38.07
N GLU A 310 -3.82 -26.07 39.16
CA GLU A 310 -5.09 -26.71 39.58
C GLU A 310 -6.27 -26.43 38.62
N TYR A 311 -6.21 -25.34 37.84
CA TYR A 311 -7.22 -25.03 36.84
C TYR A 311 -6.90 -25.59 35.46
N LEU A 312 -5.70 -26.18 35.27
CA LEU A 312 -5.30 -26.79 33.99
C LEU A 312 -5.95 -28.15 33.80
N PRO A 313 -6.60 -28.38 32.63
CA PRO A 313 -7.04 -29.74 32.29
C PRO A 313 -5.86 -30.70 32.24
N GLY A 314 -6.05 -31.95 32.72
CA GLY A 314 -4.97 -32.94 32.83
C GLY A 314 -4.19 -33.18 31.52
N TRP A 315 -4.82 -33.03 30.34
CA TRP A 315 -4.16 -33.16 29.06
C TRP A 315 -3.22 -31.98 28.70
N LEU A 316 -3.28 -30.86 29.45
CA LEU A 316 -2.36 -29.72 29.34
C LEU A 316 -1.29 -29.73 30.46
N ALA A 317 -1.27 -30.71 31.33
CA ALA A 317 -0.30 -30.76 32.43
C ALA A 317 1.16 -30.71 31.98
N PHE A 318 1.45 -31.17 30.77
CA PHE A 318 2.78 -31.10 30.16
C PHE A 318 3.30 -29.67 29.88
N LEU A 319 2.40 -28.65 29.96
CA LEU A 319 2.79 -27.25 29.79
C LEU A 319 3.38 -26.67 31.09
N VAL A 320 3.22 -27.33 32.20
CA VAL A 320 3.77 -26.90 33.50
C VAL A 320 5.24 -27.34 33.57
N PRO A 321 6.19 -26.40 33.76
CA PRO A 321 7.59 -26.75 33.90
C PRO A 321 7.84 -27.65 35.10
N GLU A 322 8.73 -28.62 34.91
CA GLU A 322 9.19 -29.50 36.00
C GLU A 322 10.40 -28.95 36.74
N GLU A 323 11.17 -28.07 36.10
CA GLU A 323 12.38 -27.46 36.62
C GLU A 323 12.16 -26.06 37.18
N GLU A 324 12.77 -25.74 38.30
CA GLU A 324 12.81 -24.41 38.85
C GLU A 324 14.06 -23.64 38.41
N ALA A 325 13.86 -22.48 37.80
CA ALA A 325 14.97 -21.59 37.44
C ALA A 325 15.25 -20.56 38.53
N ARG A 326 16.46 -19.98 38.48
CA ARG A 326 16.88 -18.91 39.41
C ARG A 326 16.11 -17.60 39.20
N LEU A 327 15.63 -17.35 37.99
CA LEU A 327 14.87 -16.15 37.68
C LEU A 327 13.37 -16.41 37.75
N PRO A 328 12.57 -15.47 38.24
CA PRO A 328 11.10 -15.55 38.16
C PRO A 328 10.65 -15.70 36.70
N LEU A 329 9.63 -16.51 36.46
CA LEU A 329 9.12 -16.83 35.12
C LEU A 329 8.82 -15.59 34.26
N VAL A 330 8.27 -14.55 34.87
CA VAL A 330 8.00 -13.26 34.19
C VAL A 330 9.30 -12.60 33.71
N ALA A 331 10.33 -12.61 34.55
CA ALA A 331 11.63 -12.03 34.17
C ALA A 331 12.27 -12.80 33.01
N GLN A 332 12.14 -14.14 32.99
CA GLN A 332 12.58 -14.97 31.88
C GLN A 332 11.87 -14.63 30.57
N LEU A 333 10.53 -14.47 30.59
CA LEU A 333 9.73 -14.11 29.43
C LEU A 333 10.12 -12.73 28.86
N LEU A 334 10.28 -11.73 29.73
CA LEU A 334 10.69 -10.38 29.31
C LEU A 334 12.12 -10.36 28.78
N LEU A 335 13.02 -11.11 29.40
CA LEU A 335 14.41 -11.25 28.96
C LEU A 335 14.48 -11.95 27.60
N ALA A 336 13.71 -13.00 27.36
CA ALA A 336 13.60 -13.68 26.07
C ALA A 336 13.08 -12.75 24.98
N ASP A 337 12.05 -11.93 25.27
CA ASP A 337 11.55 -10.90 24.34
C ASP A 337 12.63 -9.89 23.97
N PHE A 338 13.39 -9.42 24.96
CA PHE A 338 14.50 -8.49 24.73
C PHE A 338 15.61 -9.10 23.88
N ILE A 339 16.00 -10.35 24.17
CA ILE A 339 17.03 -11.07 23.43
C ILE A 339 16.61 -11.26 21.95
N ILE A 340 15.37 -11.66 21.71
CA ILE A 340 14.83 -11.84 20.34
C ILE A 340 14.88 -10.52 19.57
N ASP A 341 14.54 -9.39 20.20
CA ASP A 341 14.63 -8.09 19.54
C ASP A 341 16.07 -7.64 19.29
N ALA A 342 16.94 -7.86 20.25
CA ALA A 342 18.37 -7.58 20.08
C ALA A 342 18.96 -8.38 18.89
N LEU A 343 18.53 -9.64 18.74
CA LEU A 343 18.92 -10.46 17.58
C LEU A 343 18.36 -9.91 16.27
N LYS A 344 17.09 -9.47 16.25
CA LYS A 344 16.49 -8.83 15.07
C LYS A 344 17.24 -7.56 14.68
N LEU A 345 17.56 -6.69 15.65
CA LEU A 345 18.32 -5.47 15.40
C LEU A 345 19.75 -5.78 14.94
N ALA A 346 20.41 -6.76 15.55
CA ALA A 346 21.73 -7.21 15.13
C ALA A 346 21.73 -7.73 13.69
N SER A 347 20.70 -8.48 13.29
CA SER A 347 20.59 -9.01 11.93
C SER A 347 20.41 -7.91 10.86
N LEU A 348 19.76 -6.80 11.19
CA LEU A 348 19.61 -5.65 10.28
C LEU A 348 20.95 -4.92 10.05
N ASN A 349 21.82 -4.90 11.04
CA ASN A 349 23.10 -4.20 10.98
C ASN A 349 24.27 -5.11 10.54
N THR A 350 24.02 -6.40 10.34
CA THR A 350 25.05 -7.36 9.98
C THR A 350 25.03 -7.62 8.47
N PRO A 351 26.19 -7.63 7.78
CA PRO A 351 26.27 -8.03 6.37
C PRO A 351 25.66 -9.40 6.16
N SER A 352 24.95 -9.59 5.05
CA SER A 352 24.19 -10.82 4.73
C SER A 352 25.03 -12.12 4.82
N LEU A 353 26.33 -12.03 4.50
CA LEU A 353 27.28 -13.16 4.60
C LEU A 353 27.49 -13.66 6.04
N LEU A 354 27.37 -12.79 7.04
CA LEU A 354 27.61 -13.10 8.44
C LEU A 354 26.31 -13.32 9.23
N ALA A 355 25.17 -12.89 8.71
CA ALA A 355 23.89 -12.96 9.41
C ALA A 355 23.48 -14.40 9.80
N GLY A 356 23.74 -15.37 8.92
CA GLY A 356 23.43 -16.79 9.19
C GLY A 356 24.30 -17.37 10.31
N SER A 357 25.61 -17.10 10.30
CA SER A 357 26.54 -17.57 11.34
C SER A 357 26.27 -16.90 12.68
N LEU A 358 25.99 -15.61 12.71
CA LEU A 358 25.63 -14.87 13.93
C LEU A 358 24.35 -15.44 14.57
N SER A 359 23.34 -15.73 13.75
CA SER A 359 22.07 -16.33 14.22
C SER A 359 22.28 -17.73 14.81
N ALA A 360 23.13 -18.56 14.20
CA ALA A 360 23.44 -19.90 14.70
C ALA A 360 24.20 -19.83 16.03
N ILE A 361 25.22 -18.96 16.13
CA ILE A 361 26.00 -18.76 17.37
C ILE A 361 25.10 -18.21 18.48
N ALA A 362 24.26 -17.22 18.16
CA ALA A 362 23.32 -16.65 19.11
C ALA A 362 22.31 -17.69 19.61
N GLY A 363 21.79 -18.55 18.74
CA GLY A 363 20.90 -19.66 19.11
C GLY A 363 21.56 -20.63 20.09
N LEU A 364 22.82 -21.01 19.83
CA LEU A 364 23.59 -21.91 20.71
C LEU A 364 23.88 -21.25 22.07
N ILE A 365 24.43 -20.01 22.06
CA ILE A 365 24.82 -19.33 23.30
C ILE A 365 23.61 -18.99 24.17
N LEU A 366 22.53 -18.48 23.57
CA LEU A 366 21.35 -18.02 24.30
C LEU A 366 20.36 -19.15 24.60
N GLY A 367 20.36 -20.24 23.83
CA GLY A 367 19.57 -21.41 24.07
C GLY A 367 20.20 -22.32 25.12
N ASP A 368 21.26 -23.03 24.74
CA ASP A 368 21.83 -24.10 25.58
C ASP A 368 22.47 -23.55 26.85
N PHE A 369 23.31 -22.51 26.73
CA PHE A 369 23.99 -21.96 27.91
C PHE A 369 23.06 -21.25 28.90
N ALA A 370 21.98 -20.61 28.44
CA ALA A 370 21.01 -19.97 29.34
C ALA A 370 20.27 -21.00 30.21
N VAL A 371 20.04 -22.20 29.68
CA VAL A 371 19.45 -23.33 30.40
C VAL A 371 20.49 -23.95 31.35
N ASP A 372 21.69 -24.24 30.85
CA ASP A 372 22.75 -24.88 31.66
C ASP A 372 23.15 -24.06 32.88
N VAL A 373 23.16 -22.71 32.76
CA VAL A 373 23.44 -21.80 33.90
C VAL A 373 22.22 -21.63 34.80
N GLY A 374 21.04 -22.13 34.41
CA GLY A 374 19.79 -22.02 35.16
C GLY A 374 19.17 -20.64 35.16
N TRP A 375 19.43 -19.81 34.13
CA TRP A 375 18.78 -18.50 33.97
C TRP A 375 17.38 -18.64 33.39
N MET A 376 17.21 -19.59 32.45
CA MET A 376 15.94 -19.87 31.78
C MET A 376 15.61 -21.34 31.84
N ILE A 377 14.32 -21.65 31.85
CA ILE A 377 13.82 -23.02 31.65
C ILE A 377 13.62 -23.27 30.14
N PRO A 378 13.77 -24.54 29.69
CA PRO A 378 13.61 -24.91 28.28
C PRO A 378 12.29 -24.48 27.68
N GLU A 379 11.19 -24.59 28.46
CA GLU A 379 9.83 -24.24 28.02
C GLU A 379 9.69 -22.75 27.67
N VAL A 380 10.33 -21.84 28.41
CA VAL A 380 10.33 -20.42 28.08
C VAL A 380 10.98 -20.18 26.73
N ILE A 381 12.14 -20.80 26.49
CA ILE A 381 12.85 -20.66 25.22
C ILE A 381 12.00 -21.20 24.06
N LEU A 382 11.45 -22.41 24.24
CA LEU A 382 10.59 -23.06 23.24
C LEU A 382 9.36 -22.19 22.90
N TYR A 383 8.63 -21.72 23.91
CA TYR A 383 7.39 -20.99 23.67
C TYR A 383 7.65 -19.57 23.14
N MET A 384 8.72 -18.93 23.58
CA MET A 384 9.11 -17.63 23.05
C MET A 384 9.64 -17.71 21.61
N ALA A 385 10.37 -18.79 21.28
CA ALA A 385 10.77 -19.07 19.90
C ALA A 385 9.54 -19.34 19.01
N PHE A 386 8.58 -20.15 19.49
CA PHE A 386 7.32 -20.40 18.78
C PHE A 386 6.56 -19.10 18.51
N VAL A 387 6.35 -18.26 19.52
CA VAL A 387 5.64 -16.97 19.37
C VAL A 387 6.41 -16.02 18.43
N SER A 388 7.73 -16.04 18.46
CA SER A 388 8.56 -15.26 17.54
C SER A 388 8.36 -15.70 16.09
N VAL A 389 8.42 -17.00 15.81
CA VAL A 389 8.16 -17.55 14.46
C VAL A 389 6.75 -17.20 14.00
N VAL A 390 5.75 -17.36 14.85
CA VAL A 390 4.36 -17.03 14.56
C VAL A 390 4.19 -15.53 14.27
N SER A 391 4.97 -14.67 14.94
CA SER A 391 4.92 -13.22 14.68
C SER A 391 5.41 -12.84 13.27
N PHE A 392 6.27 -13.64 12.64
CA PHE A 392 6.70 -13.41 11.24
C PHE A 392 5.61 -13.76 10.21
N ALA A 393 4.57 -14.49 10.60
CA ALA A 393 3.42 -14.73 9.71
C ALA A 393 2.51 -13.48 9.56
N GLN A 394 2.85 -12.37 10.22
CA GLN A 394 2.09 -11.11 10.16
C GLN A 394 2.65 -10.21 9.06
N PRO A 395 1.79 -9.68 8.14
CA PRO A 395 2.26 -8.93 6.99
C PRO A 395 2.84 -7.55 7.34
N GLY A 396 2.41 -6.96 8.44
CA GLY A 396 2.80 -5.60 8.82
C GLY A 396 3.76 -5.55 10.01
N VAL A 397 4.96 -5.01 9.80
CA VAL A 397 5.96 -4.84 10.87
C VAL A 397 5.43 -3.97 12.02
N GLU A 398 4.76 -2.85 11.71
CA GLU A 398 4.18 -1.94 12.72
C GLU A 398 3.12 -2.65 13.57
N LEU A 399 2.25 -3.46 12.94
CA LEU A 399 1.23 -4.22 13.66
C LEU A 399 1.86 -5.31 14.51
N GLY A 400 2.92 -5.97 14.06
CA GLY A 400 3.70 -6.94 14.82
C GLY A 400 4.26 -6.34 16.12
N PHE A 401 4.85 -5.15 16.06
CA PHE A 401 5.30 -4.43 17.26
C PHE A 401 4.13 -4.03 18.18
N ALA A 402 3.00 -3.60 17.63
CA ALA A 402 1.82 -3.31 18.43
C ALA A 402 1.38 -4.54 19.24
N PHE A 403 1.31 -5.70 18.62
CA PHE A 403 0.95 -6.96 19.29
C PHE A 403 1.97 -7.38 20.34
N LYS A 404 3.24 -7.16 20.08
CA LYS A 404 4.30 -7.39 21.06
C LYS A 404 4.10 -6.53 22.32
N PHE A 405 3.89 -5.23 22.17
CA PHE A 405 3.63 -4.34 23.31
C PHE A 405 2.39 -4.75 24.09
N LEU A 406 1.32 -5.17 23.40
CA LEU A 406 0.11 -5.70 24.05
C LEU A 406 0.38 -7.00 24.82
N ARG A 407 1.18 -7.90 24.26
CA ARG A 407 1.62 -9.13 24.94
C ARG A 407 2.41 -8.82 26.21
N ILE A 408 3.41 -7.96 26.12
CA ILE A 408 4.23 -7.54 27.28
C ILE A 408 3.34 -6.94 28.38
N MET A 409 2.41 -6.07 28.00
CA MET A 409 1.45 -5.49 28.93
C MET A 409 0.57 -6.56 29.61
N LEU A 410 0.05 -7.53 28.83
CA LEU A 410 -0.73 -8.63 29.37
C LEU A 410 0.09 -9.54 30.30
N VAL A 411 1.34 -9.85 29.95
CA VAL A 411 2.27 -10.64 30.80
C VAL A 411 2.47 -9.93 32.14
N ILE A 412 2.78 -8.63 32.13
CA ILE A 412 3.00 -7.87 33.37
C ILE A 412 1.74 -7.80 34.24
N LEU A 413 0.58 -7.47 33.63
CA LEU A 413 -0.68 -7.40 34.35
C LEU A 413 -1.12 -8.77 34.92
N SER A 414 -0.90 -9.85 34.17
CA SER A 414 -1.20 -11.21 34.60
C SER A 414 -0.28 -11.65 35.75
N ALA A 415 0.99 -11.24 35.72
CA ALA A 415 1.95 -11.55 36.78
C ALA A 415 1.61 -10.86 38.10
N VAL A 416 1.13 -9.60 38.05
CA VAL A 416 0.85 -8.80 39.26
C VAL A 416 -0.52 -9.10 39.84
N PHE A 417 -1.55 -9.25 38.99
CA PHE A 417 -2.95 -9.34 39.40
C PHE A 417 -3.62 -10.68 39.04
N GLY A 418 -2.86 -11.66 38.53
CA GLY A 418 -3.39 -12.96 38.11
C GLY A 418 -4.44 -12.84 37.02
N ILE A 419 -5.52 -13.64 37.12
CA ILE A 419 -6.61 -13.66 36.13
C ILE A 419 -7.32 -12.29 35.97
N TRP A 420 -7.44 -11.53 37.05
CA TRP A 420 -8.05 -10.19 37.01
C TRP A 420 -7.17 -9.20 36.24
N GLY A 421 -5.84 -9.35 36.34
CA GLY A 421 -4.89 -8.60 35.52
C GLY A 421 -5.02 -8.91 34.05
N PHE A 422 -5.17 -10.18 33.69
CA PHE A 422 -5.40 -10.58 32.30
C PHE A 422 -6.72 -10.02 31.75
N LEU A 423 -7.82 -10.18 32.48
CA LEU A 423 -9.14 -9.67 32.06
C LEU A 423 -9.14 -8.14 31.90
N SER A 424 -8.52 -7.43 32.85
CA SER A 424 -8.41 -5.95 32.77
C SER A 424 -7.52 -5.52 31.59
N GLY A 425 -6.45 -6.26 31.31
CA GLY A 425 -5.57 -6.03 30.15
C GLY A 425 -6.29 -6.25 28.82
N VAL A 426 -7.10 -7.32 28.70
CA VAL A 426 -7.93 -7.55 27.52
C VAL A 426 -8.96 -6.42 27.37
N GLY A 427 -9.59 -5.98 28.46
CA GLY A 427 -10.49 -4.83 28.43
C GLY A 427 -9.82 -3.55 27.95
N LEU A 428 -8.56 -3.32 28.36
CA LEU A 428 -7.77 -2.18 27.92
C LEU A 428 -7.43 -2.26 26.41
N ILE A 429 -7.09 -3.45 25.90
CA ILE A 429 -6.86 -3.67 24.46
C ILE A 429 -8.11 -3.33 23.65
N ILE A 430 -9.27 -3.83 24.08
CA ILE A 430 -10.56 -3.53 23.44
C ILE A 430 -10.84 -2.02 23.48
N LEU A 431 -10.60 -1.38 24.61
CA LEU A 431 -10.77 0.07 24.76
C LEU A 431 -9.84 0.85 23.81
N MET A 432 -8.55 0.44 23.71
CA MET A 432 -7.59 1.05 22.80
C MET A 432 -8.05 0.92 21.33
N LEU A 433 -8.54 -0.23 20.94
CA LEU A 433 -9.07 -0.48 19.59
C LEU A 433 -10.32 0.36 19.29
N CYS A 434 -11.28 0.40 20.23
CA CYS A 434 -12.52 1.16 20.07
C CYS A 434 -12.30 2.68 20.06
N THR A 435 -11.31 3.17 20.79
CA THR A 435 -11.00 4.60 20.87
C THR A 435 -10.05 5.09 19.78
N ASN A 436 -9.46 4.15 19.03
CA ASN A 436 -8.58 4.51 17.92
C ASN A 436 -9.39 5.09 16.75
N LYS A 437 -8.96 6.25 16.27
CA LYS A 437 -9.58 6.92 15.12
C LYS A 437 -8.66 6.77 13.91
N THR A 438 -9.26 6.57 12.74
CA THR A 438 -8.51 6.58 11.47
C THR A 438 -7.95 7.98 11.18
N VAL A 439 -7.14 8.13 10.15
CA VAL A 439 -6.53 9.40 9.74
C VAL A 439 -7.68 10.36 9.54
N ALA A 440 -8.59 10.58 9.11
CA ALA A 440 -9.63 11.59 9.03
C ALA A 440 -10.56 11.69 10.26
N GLY A 441 -10.20 11.05 11.36
CA GLY A 441 -10.96 11.12 12.60
C GLY A 441 -12.26 10.32 12.61
N THR A 442 -12.46 9.45 11.62
CA THR A 442 -13.60 8.53 11.57
C THR A 442 -13.38 7.32 12.48
N ARG A 443 -14.47 6.72 12.99
CA ARG A 443 -14.42 5.54 13.86
C ARG A 443 -14.41 4.22 13.04
N PHE A 444 -13.79 4.21 11.86
CA PHE A 444 -13.72 3.04 10.98
C PHE A 444 -12.57 2.08 11.31
N TYR A 445 -11.83 2.30 12.39
CA TYR A 445 -10.67 1.47 12.70
C TYR A 445 -11.01 0.00 12.93
N LEU A 446 -12.18 -0.29 13.50
CA LEU A 446 -12.71 -1.65 13.71
C LEU A 446 -13.69 -2.10 12.61
N TYR A 447 -13.79 -1.37 11.51
CA TYR A 447 -14.60 -1.83 10.38
C TYR A 447 -14.06 -3.16 9.83
N PRO A 448 -14.87 -4.18 9.54
CA PRO A 448 -16.35 -4.21 9.48
C PRO A 448 -17.07 -4.66 10.75
N LEU A 449 -16.43 -4.67 11.92
CA LEU A 449 -17.11 -4.97 13.20
C LEU A 449 -17.90 -3.77 13.71
N ILE A 450 -17.32 -2.56 13.60
CA ILE A 450 -17.94 -1.31 14.04
C ILE A 450 -17.70 -0.23 12.98
N PRO A 451 -18.71 0.21 12.20
CA PRO A 451 -20.08 -0.32 12.13
C PRO A 451 -20.13 -1.74 11.55
N PHE A 452 -21.15 -2.52 11.94
CA PHE A 452 -21.24 -3.93 11.55
C PHE A 452 -21.66 -4.09 10.08
N ASP A 453 -20.81 -4.78 9.30
CA ASP A 453 -21.10 -5.21 7.93
C ASP A 453 -20.80 -6.70 7.78
N GLY A 454 -21.86 -7.52 7.88
CA GLY A 454 -21.73 -8.97 7.82
C GLY A 454 -21.21 -9.51 6.48
N LYS A 455 -21.45 -8.81 5.35
CA LYS A 455 -20.96 -9.22 4.03
C LYS A 455 -19.44 -9.02 3.93
N LYS A 456 -18.94 -7.88 4.41
CA LYS A 456 -17.50 -7.61 4.42
C LYS A 456 -16.78 -8.43 5.48
N LEU A 457 -17.40 -8.66 6.65
CA LEU A 457 -16.86 -9.56 7.67
C LEU A 457 -16.67 -10.98 7.12
N LYS A 458 -17.66 -11.51 6.38
CA LYS A 458 -17.51 -12.81 5.72
C LYS A 458 -16.37 -12.82 4.69
N ARG A 459 -16.17 -11.74 3.95
CA ARG A 459 -15.07 -11.61 2.99
C ARG A 459 -13.69 -11.52 3.64
N LEU A 460 -13.63 -11.09 4.90
CA LEU A 460 -12.38 -11.04 5.66
C LEU A 460 -11.81 -12.44 5.87
N PHE A 461 -12.66 -13.42 6.23
CA PHE A 461 -12.26 -14.80 6.50
C PHE A 461 -12.30 -15.69 5.24
N PHE A 462 -13.28 -15.46 4.38
CA PHE A 462 -13.51 -16.31 3.20
C PHE A 462 -13.30 -15.52 1.92
N ARG A 463 -12.34 -15.99 1.14
CA ARG A 463 -12.16 -15.46 -0.22
C ARG A 463 -13.33 -15.92 -1.09
N THR A 464 -14.12 -14.98 -1.58
CA THR A 464 -15.09 -15.25 -2.64
C THR A 464 -14.42 -15.00 -3.99
N ALA A 465 -14.44 -15.98 -4.89
CA ALA A 465 -14.04 -15.76 -6.28
C ALA A 465 -14.88 -14.62 -6.86
N LYS A 466 -14.24 -13.64 -7.50
CA LYS A 466 -15.00 -12.67 -8.30
C LYS A 466 -15.71 -13.49 -9.41
N LYS A 467 -17.04 -13.45 -9.44
CA LYS A 467 -17.76 -13.87 -10.64
C LYS A 467 -17.37 -12.86 -11.73
N LEU A 468 -16.73 -13.34 -12.77
CA LEU A 468 -16.47 -12.62 -14.00
C LEU A 468 -17.79 -12.23 -14.65
#